data_2173765d987804aa46dbaef513659aff
#
_entry.id   2173765d987804aa46dbaef513659aff
#
_cell.length_a   1.000
_cell.length_b   1.000
_cell.length_c   1.000
_cell.angle_alpha   90.00
_cell.angle_beta   90.00
_cell.angle_gamma   90.00
#
_symmetry.space_group_name_H-M   'P 1'
#
loop_
_entity.id
_entity.type
_entity.pdbx_description
1 polymer ?
#
loop_
_entity_poly.entity_id
_entity_poly.type
_entity_poly.pdbx_seq_one_letter_code
_entity_poly.pdbx_strand_id
1 'polypeptide(L)'
;STENWTYIKPDGMQIPVAIGKSAAIAKDVRRTPGEKEQPKEGTVLFDTHGAYLDSPRNVAKELRVAFIDMNKITHELVQGLGPVESKKLFMWVEPNKVPAFPKGREDNTHLNIYGGRVVAGLAVDAIAQAVPELAKYVRHYDYVVAQDGSGDFFTIQDAIDAYCR
;
A
#
# COMPACT_ATOMS: atom_id res chain seq x y z
N SER A 1 -5.84 -4.77 -9.50
CA SER A 1 -6.34 -5.63 -8.44
C SER A 1 -7.12 -4.80 -7.45
N THR A 2 -8.29 -5.25 -7.09
CA THR A 2 -9.10 -4.59 -6.07
C THR A 2 -8.75 -5.20 -4.73
N GLU A 3 -8.10 -4.43 -3.89
CA GLU A 3 -7.92 -4.78 -2.50
C GLU A 3 -9.25 -4.61 -1.77
N ASN A 4 -9.67 -5.65 -1.04
CA ASN A 4 -10.93 -5.67 -0.34
C ASN A 4 -10.70 -5.68 1.16
N TRP A 5 -11.39 -4.79 1.85
CA TRP A 5 -11.39 -4.76 3.30
C TRP A 5 -12.56 -5.55 3.87
N THR A 6 -12.27 -6.28 4.95
CA THR A 6 -13.28 -7.03 5.70
C THR A 6 -13.10 -6.71 7.18
N TYR A 7 -14.20 -6.48 7.87
CA TYR A 7 -14.20 -6.39 9.33
C TYR A 7 -14.55 -7.77 9.92
N ILE A 8 -13.72 -8.21 10.83
CA ILE A 8 -13.94 -9.47 11.57
C ILE A 8 -14.52 -9.10 12.93
N LYS A 9 -15.72 -9.59 13.21
CA LYS A 9 -16.38 -9.43 14.50
C LYS A 9 -15.75 -10.33 15.58
N PRO A 10 -15.98 -10.05 16.87
CA PRO A 10 -15.49 -10.88 17.96
C PRO A 10 -15.91 -12.36 17.89
N ASP A 11 -17.05 -12.65 17.26
CA ASP A 11 -17.55 -14.01 17.00
C ASP A 11 -16.94 -14.69 15.76
N GLY A 12 -16.00 -14.00 15.08
CA GLY A 12 -15.35 -14.48 13.86
C GLY A 12 -16.14 -14.25 12.58
N MET A 13 -17.35 -13.66 12.64
CA MET A 13 -18.13 -13.35 11.43
C MET A 13 -17.46 -12.23 10.64
N GLN A 14 -17.35 -12.43 9.32
CA GLN A 14 -16.72 -11.47 8.38
C GLN A 14 -17.80 -10.60 7.74
N ILE A 15 -17.57 -9.27 7.78
CA ILE A 15 -18.44 -8.27 7.15
C ILE A 15 -17.61 -7.46 6.16
N PRO A 16 -17.94 -7.44 4.85
CA PRO A 16 -17.28 -6.55 3.89
C PRO A 16 -17.40 -5.10 4.33
N VAL A 17 -16.27 -4.37 4.31
CA VAL A 17 -16.23 -2.94 4.58
C VAL A 17 -16.40 -2.21 3.28
N ALA A 18 -17.49 -1.47 3.14
CA ALA A 18 -17.72 -0.62 1.99
C ALA A 18 -16.81 0.61 2.08
N ILE A 19 -15.82 0.68 1.18
CA ILE A 19 -14.93 1.83 1.03
C ILE A 19 -15.22 2.45 -0.34
N GLY A 20 -16.05 3.48 -0.34
CA GLY A 20 -16.53 4.11 -1.56
C GLY A 20 -17.45 3.20 -2.39
N LYS A 21 -17.80 3.68 -3.58
CA LYS A 21 -18.70 2.94 -4.51
C LYS A 21 -18.06 1.70 -5.12
N SER A 22 -16.73 1.59 -5.06
CA SER A 22 -15.95 0.46 -5.59
C SER A 22 -15.92 -0.75 -4.67
N ALA A 23 -16.40 -0.64 -3.45
CA ALA A 23 -16.60 -1.76 -2.55
C ALA A 23 -17.81 -2.61 -2.96
N ALA A 24 -17.90 -2.91 -4.26
CA ALA A 24 -18.78 -3.94 -4.75
C ALA A 24 -18.29 -5.26 -4.16
N ILE A 25 -18.92 -5.63 -3.09
CA ILE A 25 -19.02 -6.93 -2.45
C ILE A 25 -18.20 -7.99 -3.18
N ALA A 26 -16.99 -8.22 -2.73
CA ALA A 26 -16.29 -9.43 -3.11
C ALA A 26 -17.04 -10.62 -2.49
N LYS A 27 -17.86 -11.29 -3.31
CA LYS A 27 -18.54 -12.52 -2.90
C LYS A 27 -17.56 -13.66 -2.65
N ASP A 28 -16.31 -13.53 -3.09
CA ASP A 28 -15.23 -14.50 -2.95
C ASP A 28 -13.96 -13.77 -2.49
N VAL A 29 -13.85 -13.52 -1.22
CA VAL A 29 -12.59 -13.05 -0.65
C VAL A 29 -11.68 -14.25 -0.47
N ARG A 30 -10.71 -14.42 -1.36
CA ARG A 30 -9.70 -15.46 -1.25
C ARG A 30 -8.53 -14.94 -0.41
N ARG A 31 -8.05 -15.79 0.49
CA ARG A 31 -6.84 -15.50 1.28
C ARG A 31 -5.61 -15.58 0.41
N THR A 32 -4.62 -14.74 0.67
CA THR A 32 -3.28 -14.89 0.10
C THR A 32 -2.67 -16.19 0.61
N PRO A 33 -2.15 -17.06 -0.27
CA PRO A 33 -1.44 -18.25 0.17
C PRO A 33 -0.28 -17.88 1.09
N GLY A 34 -0.28 -18.40 2.32
CA GLY A 34 0.76 -18.13 3.33
C GLY A 34 0.37 -17.15 4.44
N GLU A 35 -0.80 -16.54 4.42
CA GLU A 35 -1.34 -15.80 5.57
C GLU A 35 -1.62 -16.76 6.74
N LYS A 36 -0.84 -16.62 7.81
CA LYS A 36 -0.82 -17.60 8.90
C LYS A 36 -1.96 -17.48 9.88
N GLU A 37 -2.45 -16.31 10.17
CA GLU A 37 -3.63 -16.13 11.06
C GLU A 37 -4.30 -14.81 10.76
N GLN A 38 -5.62 -14.82 10.67
CA GLN A 38 -6.40 -13.59 10.63
C GLN A 38 -6.52 -13.04 12.05
N PRO A 39 -6.47 -11.71 12.21
CA PRO A 39 -6.80 -11.12 13.49
C PRO A 39 -8.22 -11.57 13.90
N LYS A 40 -8.39 -11.89 15.18
CA LYS A 40 -9.67 -12.36 15.73
C LYS A 40 -10.75 -11.28 15.68
N GLU A 41 -10.33 -10.02 15.60
CA GLU A 41 -11.20 -8.85 15.48
C GLU A 41 -10.46 -7.74 14.74
N GLY A 42 -11.19 -6.94 13.94
CA GLY A 42 -10.67 -5.76 13.28
C GLY A 42 -10.85 -5.78 11.77
N THR A 43 -10.29 -4.77 11.11
CA THR A 43 -10.36 -4.60 9.66
C THR A 43 -9.16 -5.28 9.00
N VAL A 44 -9.42 -6.17 8.07
CA VAL A 44 -8.40 -6.97 7.40
C VAL A 44 -8.44 -6.71 5.90
N LEU A 45 -7.24 -6.52 5.32
CA LEU A 45 -7.04 -6.43 3.89
C LEU A 45 -6.87 -7.83 3.30
N PHE A 46 -7.62 -8.12 2.24
CA PHE A 46 -7.48 -9.37 1.50
C PHE A 46 -6.86 -9.11 0.14
N ASP A 47 -5.83 -9.88 -0.17
CA ASP A 47 -5.21 -9.88 -1.48
C ASP A 47 -5.98 -10.82 -2.42
N THR A 48 -6.36 -10.30 -3.57
CA THR A 48 -7.13 -11.05 -4.59
C THR A 48 -6.27 -11.63 -5.69
N HIS A 49 -4.93 -11.49 -5.65
CA HIS A 49 -4.02 -12.01 -6.67
C HIS A 49 -3.92 -13.56 -6.63
N GLY A 50 -4.17 -14.17 -5.48
CA GLY A 50 -4.18 -15.64 -5.33
C GLY A 50 -2.86 -16.28 -5.77
N ALA A 51 -2.97 -17.37 -6.52
CA ALA A 51 -1.82 -18.16 -6.96
C ALA A 51 -0.85 -17.43 -7.91
N TYR A 52 -1.23 -16.28 -8.47
CA TYR A 52 -0.30 -15.48 -9.29
C TYR A 52 0.93 -15.01 -8.52
N LEU A 53 0.83 -14.91 -7.19
CA LEU A 53 1.94 -14.50 -6.33
C LEU A 53 3.01 -15.59 -6.19
N ASP A 54 2.64 -16.85 -6.37
CA ASP A 54 3.53 -17.98 -6.18
C ASP A 54 4.52 -18.12 -7.35
N SER A 55 4.11 -17.73 -8.54
CA SER A 55 4.94 -17.88 -9.74
C SER A 55 6.29 -17.13 -9.62
N PRO A 56 6.34 -15.81 -9.37
CA PRO A 56 7.61 -15.10 -9.24
C PRO A 56 8.43 -15.58 -8.02
N ARG A 57 7.78 -15.96 -6.92
CA ARG A 57 8.43 -16.50 -5.74
C ARG A 57 9.15 -17.82 -6.05
N ASN A 58 8.47 -18.72 -6.75
CA ASN A 58 9.01 -20.03 -7.13
C ASN A 58 10.15 -19.90 -8.13
N VAL A 59 9.99 -19.04 -9.16
CA VAL A 59 11.05 -18.79 -10.16
C VAL A 59 12.31 -18.22 -9.50
N ALA A 60 12.16 -17.24 -8.60
CA ALA A 60 13.30 -16.68 -7.91
C ALA A 60 14.04 -17.72 -7.05
N LYS A 61 13.29 -18.59 -6.37
CA LYS A 61 13.86 -19.70 -5.60
C LYS A 61 14.57 -20.73 -6.49
N GLU A 62 13.97 -21.10 -7.61
CA GLU A 62 14.55 -22.04 -8.57
C GLU A 62 15.85 -21.51 -9.17
N LEU A 63 15.85 -20.25 -9.60
CA LEU A 63 17.00 -19.59 -10.20
C LEU A 63 18.02 -19.08 -9.16
N ARG A 64 17.70 -19.15 -7.86
CA ARG A 64 18.54 -18.65 -6.76
C ARG A 64 18.96 -17.20 -6.92
N VAL A 65 18.02 -16.36 -7.38
CA VAL A 65 18.22 -14.92 -7.51
C VAL A 65 17.61 -14.19 -6.34
N ALA A 66 18.14 -12.99 -6.05
CA ALA A 66 17.55 -12.11 -5.04
C ALA A 66 16.10 -11.80 -5.43
N PHE A 67 15.20 -11.87 -4.46
CA PHE A 67 13.77 -11.62 -4.64
C PHE A 67 13.25 -10.67 -3.58
N ILE A 68 12.51 -9.65 -4.03
CA ILE A 68 11.85 -8.70 -3.16
C ILE A 68 10.35 -8.90 -3.33
N ASP A 69 9.71 -9.36 -2.27
CA ASP A 69 8.27 -9.59 -2.25
C ASP A 69 7.51 -8.27 -2.03
N MET A 70 7.38 -7.49 -3.10
CA MET A 70 6.67 -6.21 -3.04
C MET A 70 5.20 -6.37 -2.70
N ASN A 71 4.57 -7.50 -3.04
CA ASN A 71 3.20 -7.76 -2.63
C ASN A 71 3.09 -7.83 -1.11
N LYS A 72 3.98 -8.57 -0.45
CA LYS A 72 4.02 -8.66 1.01
C LYS A 72 4.24 -7.29 1.65
N ILE A 73 5.26 -6.55 1.16
CA ILE A 73 5.65 -5.24 1.69
C ILE A 73 4.50 -4.22 1.57
N THR A 74 3.86 -4.15 0.40
CA THR A 74 2.75 -3.22 0.17
C THR A 74 1.49 -3.64 0.91
N HIS A 75 1.24 -4.94 1.05
CA HIS A 75 0.13 -5.45 1.86
C HIS A 75 0.30 -5.03 3.34
N GLU A 76 1.48 -5.20 3.91
CA GLU A 76 1.79 -4.80 5.29
C GLU A 76 1.62 -3.29 5.49
N LEU A 77 2.07 -2.46 4.53
CA LEU A 77 1.87 -1.02 4.55
C LEU A 77 0.38 -0.65 4.56
N VAL A 78 -0.38 -1.18 3.61
CA VAL A 78 -1.81 -0.84 3.46
C VAL A 78 -2.62 -1.38 4.64
N GLN A 79 -2.35 -2.60 5.09
CA GLN A 79 -2.98 -3.17 6.28
C GLN A 79 -2.70 -2.33 7.53
N GLY A 80 -1.45 -1.87 7.70
CA GLY A 80 -1.05 -1.04 8.85
C GLY A 80 -1.71 0.33 8.87
N LEU A 81 -1.93 0.94 7.69
CA LEU A 81 -2.64 2.21 7.55
C LEU A 81 -4.16 2.05 7.75
N GLY A 82 -4.70 0.90 7.47
CA GLY A 82 -6.13 0.67 7.54
C GLY A 82 -6.93 1.29 6.39
N PRO A 83 -8.26 1.06 6.36
CA PRO A 83 -9.11 1.38 5.21
C PRO A 83 -9.30 2.88 4.95
N VAL A 84 -9.04 3.74 5.91
CA VAL A 84 -9.20 5.20 5.77
C VAL A 84 -7.88 5.83 5.34
N GLU A 85 -6.82 5.62 6.12
CA GLU A 85 -5.53 6.27 5.88
C GLU A 85 -4.82 5.75 4.63
N SER A 86 -5.05 4.49 4.23
CA SER A 86 -4.48 3.95 2.99
C SER A 86 -4.93 4.68 1.74
N LYS A 87 -6.09 5.35 1.76
CA LYS A 87 -6.58 6.13 0.62
C LYS A 87 -5.59 7.20 0.15
N LYS A 88 -4.79 7.76 1.07
CA LYS A 88 -3.78 8.77 0.73
C LYS A 88 -2.69 8.27 -0.23
N LEU A 89 -2.49 6.96 -0.32
CA LEU A 89 -1.55 6.36 -1.25
C LEU A 89 -2.11 6.24 -2.67
N PHE A 90 -3.42 6.28 -2.84
CA PHE A 90 -4.11 5.92 -4.07
C PHE A 90 -4.78 7.13 -4.74
N MET A 91 -5.36 6.91 -5.92
CA MET A 91 -6.01 7.95 -6.71
C MET A 91 -7.42 8.27 -6.20
N TRP A 92 -7.49 8.76 -4.97
CA TRP A 92 -8.69 9.35 -4.40
C TRP A 92 -8.70 10.85 -4.62
N VAL A 93 -9.63 11.34 -5.43
CA VAL A 93 -9.75 12.74 -5.83
C VAL A 93 -11.17 13.22 -5.56
N GLU A 94 -11.30 14.29 -4.79
CA GLU A 94 -12.59 14.94 -4.56
C GLU A 94 -13.12 15.58 -5.85
N PRO A 95 -14.46 15.66 -6.02
CA PRO A 95 -15.05 16.35 -7.15
C PRO A 95 -14.54 17.79 -7.29
N ASN A 96 -14.31 18.21 -8.53
CA ASN A 96 -13.86 19.57 -8.91
C ASN A 96 -12.46 19.98 -8.38
N LYS A 97 -11.67 19.06 -7.85
CA LYS A 97 -10.28 19.35 -7.41
C LYS A 97 -9.26 19.25 -8.53
N VAL A 98 -9.47 18.35 -9.47
CA VAL A 98 -8.56 18.13 -10.61
C VAL A 98 -9.37 18.22 -11.92
N PRO A 99 -8.97 19.06 -12.88
CA PRO A 99 -9.73 19.22 -14.15
C PRO A 99 -9.94 17.92 -14.91
N ALA A 100 -8.99 16.99 -14.86
CA ALA A 100 -9.11 15.68 -15.50
C ALA A 100 -10.16 14.76 -14.83
N PHE A 101 -10.55 15.06 -13.59
CA PHE A 101 -11.51 14.27 -12.81
C PHE A 101 -12.61 15.17 -12.22
N PRO A 102 -13.46 15.80 -13.04
CA PRO A 102 -14.46 16.76 -12.55
C PRO A 102 -15.49 16.15 -11.60
N LYS A 103 -15.74 14.84 -11.73
CA LYS A 103 -16.65 14.10 -10.83
C LYS A 103 -15.93 13.46 -9.63
N GLY A 104 -14.63 13.74 -9.47
CA GLY A 104 -13.79 13.03 -8.53
C GLY A 104 -13.35 11.64 -9.03
N ARG A 105 -12.57 10.94 -8.23
CA ARG A 105 -12.15 9.57 -8.50
C ARG A 105 -12.00 8.82 -7.18
N GLU A 106 -12.51 7.60 -7.14
CA GLU A 106 -12.36 6.66 -6.03
C GLU A 106 -11.64 5.41 -6.54
N ASP A 107 -10.35 5.32 -6.31
CA ASP A 107 -9.52 4.27 -6.90
C ASP A 107 -8.52 3.76 -5.85
N ASN A 108 -8.63 2.48 -5.51
CA ASN A 108 -7.74 1.78 -4.56
C ASN A 108 -6.67 0.96 -5.28
N THR A 109 -6.48 1.14 -6.59
CA THR A 109 -5.57 0.32 -7.40
C THR A 109 -4.36 1.10 -7.87
N HIS A 110 -4.60 2.33 -8.35
CA HIS A 110 -3.55 3.18 -8.89
C HIS A 110 -3.00 4.10 -7.82
N LEU A 111 -1.70 4.02 -7.59
CA LEU A 111 -1.00 4.93 -6.69
C LEU A 111 -1.03 6.36 -7.24
N ASN A 112 -1.19 7.33 -6.36
CA ASN A 112 -0.87 8.71 -6.66
C ASN A 112 0.65 8.97 -6.52
N ILE A 113 1.10 10.20 -6.74
CA ILE A 113 2.53 10.55 -6.68
C ILE A 113 3.11 10.27 -5.29
N TYR A 114 2.40 10.63 -4.23
CA TYR A 114 2.81 10.36 -2.85
C TYR A 114 2.93 8.85 -2.59
N GLY A 115 1.90 8.07 -2.92
CA GLY A 115 1.92 6.63 -2.75
C GLY A 115 3.02 5.95 -3.56
N GLY A 116 3.27 6.41 -4.79
CA GLY A 116 4.39 5.94 -5.60
C GLY A 116 5.74 6.17 -4.92
N ARG A 117 5.95 7.35 -4.33
CA ARG A 117 7.18 7.66 -3.57
C ARG A 117 7.34 6.77 -2.35
N VAL A 118 6.28 6.60 -1.56
CA VAL A 118 6.32 5.75 -0.36
C VAL A 118 6.66 4.30 -0.72
N VAL A 119 5.99 3.74 -1.72
CA VAL A 119 6.23 2.36 -2.17
C VAL A 119 7.63 2.22 -2.77
N ALA A 120 8.12 3.22 -3.52
CA ALA A 120 9.49 3.21 -4.04
C ALA A 120 10.54 3.23 -2.91
N GLY A 121 10.31 4.00 -1.84
CA GLY A 121 11.18 4.00 -0.66
C GLY A 121 11.29 2.60 -0.03
N LEU A 122 10.15 1.95 0.20
CA LEU A 122 10.13 0.57 0.72
C LEU A 122 10.85 -0.42 -0.20
N ALA A 123 10.70 -0.25 -1.53
CA ALA A 123 11.40 -1.08 -2.50
C ALA A 123 12.92 -0.88 -2.42
N VAL A 124 13.39 0.37 -2.30
CA VAL A 124 14.82 0.70 -2.15
C VAL A 124 15.41 0.06 -0.89
N ASP A 125 14.71 0.15 0.23
CA ASP A 125 15.15 -0.47 1.49
C ASP A 125 15.22 -2.00 1.38
N ALA A 126 14.23 -2.61 0.76
CA ALA A 126 14.20 -4.05 0.52
C ALA A 126 15.30 -4.50 -0.46
N ILE A 127 15.63 -3.68 -1.48
CA ILE A 127 16.76 -3.93 -2.39
C ILE A 127 18.08 -3.90 -1.59
N ALA A 128 18.28 -2.91 -0.74
CA ALA A 128 19.49 -2.79 0.07
C ALA A 128 19.70 -3.99 1.00
N GLN A 129 18.59 -4.56 1.51
CA GLN A 129 18.64 -5.77 2.34
C GLN A 129 18.90 -7.04 1.52
N ALA A 130 18.25 -7.19 0.36
CA ALA A 130 18.37 -8.37 -0.48
C ALA A 130 19.70 -8.42 -1.27
N VAL A 131 20.28 -7.25 -1.57
CA VAL A 131 21.52 -7.07 -2.34
C VAL A 131 22.44 -6.11 -1.58
N PRO A 132 23.20 -6.58 -0.58
CA PRO A 132 23.99 -5.73 0.31
C PRO A 132 25.00 -4.81 -0.38
N GLU A 133 25.48 -5.19 -1.57
CA GLU A 133 26.38 -4.38 -2.39
C GLU A 133 25.76 -3.06 -2.83
N LEU A 134 24.42 -2.99 -2.89
CA LEU A 134 23.67 -1.79 -3.25
C LEU A 134 23.38 -0.89 -2.04
N ALA A 135 23.47 -1.40 -0.80
CA ALA A 135 23.13 -0.65 0.41
C ALA A 135 23.90 0.67 0.53
N LYS A 136 25.16 0.70 0.10
CA LYS A 136 26.03 1.92 0.13
C LYS A 136 25.55 3.06 -0.77
N TYR A 137 24.63 2.79 -1.70
CA TYR A 137 24.06 3.80 -2.60
C TYR A 137 22.71 4.32 -2.14
N VAL A 138 22.12 3.69 -1.13
CA VAL A 138 20.83 4.13 -0.57
C VAL A 138 21.04 5.38 0.27
N ARG A 139 20.17 6.35 0.04
CA ARG A 139 20.12 7.59 0.84
C ARG A 139 18.77 7.67 1.51
N HIS A 140 18.79 7.99 2.79
CA HIS A 140 17.58 8.23 3.58
C HIS A 140 17.47 9.72 3.87
N TYR A 141 16.24 10.19 3.83
CA TYR A 141 15.89 11.57 4.19
C TYR A 141 14.77 11.50 5.21
N ASP A 142 14.86 12.32 6.26
CA ASP A 142 13.82 12.38 7.29
C ASP A 142 12.51 12.89 6.69
N TYR A 143 12.61 13.93 5.86
CA TYR A 143 11.47 14.53 5.16
C TYR A 143 11.85 14.93 3.74
N VAL A 144 10.85 14.87 2.87
CA VAL A 144 10.92 15.37 1.51
C VAL A 144 9.90 16.50 1.36
N VAL A 145 10.37 17.66 0.93
CA VAL A 145 9.50 18.80 0.58
C VAL A 145 9.39 18.89 -0.92
N ALA A 146 8.17 18.82 -1.46
CA ALA A 146 7.92 18.92 -2.89
C ALA A 146 6.57 19.55 -3.19
N GLN A 147 6.56 20.60 -4.03
CA GLN A 147 5.35 21.35 -4.37
C GLN A 147 4.39 20.58 -5.27
N ASP A 148 4.85 19.53 -5.94
CA ASP A 148 4.05 18.67 -6.82
C ASP A 148 3.24 17.60 -6.08
N GLY A 149 3.33 17.57 -4.73
CA GLY A 149 2.65 16.59 -3.90
C GLY A 149 3.36 15.23 -3.77
N SER A 150 4.57 15.09 -4.32
CA SER A 150 5.39 13.88 -4.15
C SER A 150 6.10 13.83 -2.80
N GLY A 151 6.21 14.97 -2.09
CA GLY A 151 6.86 15.08 -0.78
C GLY A 151 5.93 14.81 0.39
N ASP A 152 6.52 14.82 1.59
CA ASP A 152 5.80 14.76 2.86
C ASP A 152 5.15 16.11 3.20
N PHE A 153 5.76 17.19 2.72
CA PHE A 153 5.30 18.56 2.91
C PHE A 153 5.36 19.35 1.60
N PHE A 154 4.47 20.34 1.46
CA PHE A 154 4.47 21.27 0.33
C PHE A 154 5.44 22.42 0.50
N THR A 155 5.73 22.81 1.75
CA THR A 155 6.64 23.90 2.07
C THR A 155 7.73 23.48 3.07
N ILE A 156 8.87 24.15 2.99
CA ILE A 156 9.98 23.95 3.94
C ILE A 156 9.52 24.33 5.36
N GLN A 157 8.67 25.36 5.50
CA GLN A 157 8.19 25.79 6.81
C GLN A 157 7.35 24.71 7.49
N ASP A 158 6.45 24.04 6.74
CA ASP A 158 5.64 22.95 7.29
C ASP A 158 6.52 21.78 7.79
N ALA A 159 7.61 21.47 7.06
CA ALA A 159 8.54 20.45 7.48
C ALA A 159 9.30 20.84 8.75
N ILE A 160 9.75 22.10 8.87
CA ILE A 160 10.41 22.63 10.07
C ILE A 160 9.46 22.60 11.26
N ASP A 161 8.23 23.04 11.09
CA ASP A 161 7.23 23.08 12.15
C ASP A 161 6.84 21.68 12.65
N ALA A 162 6.88 20.66 11.76
CA ALA A 162 6.65 19.29 12.13
C ALA A 162 7.84 18.66 12.90
N TYR A 163 9.06 19.04 12.54
CA TYR A 163 10.28 18.52 13.20
C TYR A 163 10.51 19.12 14.59
N CYS A 164 10.07 20.37 14.80
CA CYS A 164 10.28 21.09 16.06
C CYS A 164 9.19 20.84 17.14
N ARG A 165 8.26 19.93 16.88
CA ARG A 165 7.21 19.53 17.83
C ARG A 165 7.59 18.25 18.57
#